data_edcda179c340ba614096995cdbf5b464
#
_entry.id   edcda179c340ba614096995cdbf5b464
#
_cell.length_a   1.000
_cell.length_b   1.000
_cell.length_c   1.000
_cell.angle_alpha   90.00
_cell.angle_beta   90.00
_cell.angle_gamma   90.00
#
_symmetry.space_group_name_H-M   'P 1'
#
loop_
_entity.id
_entity.type
_entity.pdbx_description
1 polymer ?
#
loop_
_entity_poly.entity_id
_entity_poly.type
_entity_poly.pdbx_seq_one_letter_code
_entity_poly.pdbx_strand_id
1 'polypeptide(L)'
;MWPERGVNPLDQARQLLRHLADARVQYDSIMLDIEGSNWINGSYTAIQNQDFVMALVNAFTEAGVPVAIYCSWQFNQTFGSNFTSLSRLPLIYAHYDNIPSYVDIADSPFGGWPSPSGKQFFDGAGGEQICGSGALDWDWSREPWW
;
A
#
# COMPACT_ATOMS: atom_id res chain seq x y z
N MET A 1 -6.38 0.04 -3.83
CA MET A 1 -7.56 -0.01 -2.90
C MET A 1 -7.21 0.73 -1.64
N TRP A 2 -7.99 1.73 -1.26
CA TRP A 2 -7.90 2.38 0.06
C TRP A 2 -8.86 1.66 1.03
N PRO A 3 -8.36 0.91 2.00
CA PRO A 3 -9.22 0.18 2.92
C PRO A 3 -9.86 1.09 3.97
N GLU A 4 -11.16 0.94 4.19
CA GLU A 4 -11.90 1.66 5.20
C GLU A 4 -11.93 0.91 6.53
N ARG A 5 -11.30 1.47 7.59
CA ARG A 5 -11.15 0.79 8.88
C ARG A 5 -12.47 0.52 9.63
N GLY A 6 -13.53 1.24 9.33
CA GLY A 6 -14.85 1.05 9.93
C GLY A 6 -15.72 -0.03 9.28
N VAL A 7 -15.28 -0.61 8.16
CA VAL A 7 -16.03 -1.59 7.36
C VAL A 7 -15.37 -2.95 7.44
N ASN A 8 -16.16 -4.02 7.45
CA ASN A 8 -15.65 -5.40 7.49
C ASN A 8 -14.67 -5.65 6.32
N PRO A 9 -13.44 -6.12 6.57
CA PRO A 9 -12.43 -6.30 5.53
C PRO A 9 -12.82 -7.31 4.45
N LEU A 10 -13.50 -8.39 4.82
CA LEU A 10 -13.95 -9.40 3.85
C LEU A 10 -15.05 -8.86 2.92
N ASP A 11 -15.93 -8.01 3.43
CA ASP A 11 -16.96 -7.39 2.62
C ASP A 11 -16.37 -6.38 1.63
N GLN A 12 -15.37 -5.61 2.05
CA GLN A 12 -14.63 -4.71 1.17
C GLN A 12 -13.94 -5.47 0.02
N ALA A 13 -13.23 -6.56 0.34
CA ALA A 13 -12.56 -7.38 -0.66
C ALA A 13 -13.58 -7.97 -1.67
N ARG A 14 -14.67 -8.55 -1.19
CA ARG A 14 -15.73 -9.11 -2.04
C ARG A 14 -16.41 -8.06 -2.90
N GLN A 15 -16.64 -6.87 -2.36
CA GLN A 15 -17.28 -5.78 -3.09
C GLN A 15 -16.36 -5.27 -4.20
N LEU A 16 -15.07 -5.09 -3.92
CA LEU A 16 -14.11 -4.67 -4.94
C LEU A 16 -14.01 -5.71 -6.07
N LEU A 17 -13.83 -6.99 -5.73
CA LEU A 17 -13.72 -8.05 -6.74
C LEU A 17 -14.96 -8.15 -7.63
N ARG A 18 -16.15 -8.03 -7.05
CA ARG A 18 -17.41 -7.97 -7.83
C ARG A 18 -17.43 -6.75 -8.74
N HIS A 19 -17.09 -5.58 -8.23
CA HIS A 19 -17.09 -4.35 -9.02
C HIS A 19 -16.13 -4.43 -10.21
N LEU A 20 -14.90 -4.95 -9.99
CA LEU A 20 -13.93 -5.13 -11.06
C LEU A 20 -14.41 -6.13 -12.12
N ALA A 21 -15.03 -7.23 -11.70
CA ALA A 21 -15.60 -8.24 -12.60
C ALA A 21 -16.77 -7.67 -13.42
N ASP A 22 -17.70 -6.96 -12.79
CA ASP A 22 -18.86 -6.35 -13.45
C ASP A 22 -18.43 -5.29 -14.47
N ALA A 23 -17.40 -4.50 -14.12
CA ALA A 23 -16.82 -3.49 -15.00
C ALA A 23 -15.84 -4.09 -16.04
N ARG A 24 -15.56 -5.39 -15.99
CA ARG A 24 -14.61 -6.10 -16.87
C ARG A 24 -13.21 -5.46 -16.88
N VAL A 25 -12.77 -4.98 -15.70
CA VAL A 25 -11.43 -4.41 -15.55
C VAL A 25 -10.42 -5.54 -15.54
N GLN A 26 -9.37 -5.41 -16.36
CA GLN A 26 -8.20 -6.28 -16.31
C GLN A 26 -7.18 -5.69 -15.32
N TYR A 27 -6.66 -6.50 -14.44
CA TYR A 27 -5.66 -6.12 -13.45
C TYR A 27 -4.79 -7.34 -13.10
N ASP A 28 -3.55 -7.09 -12.73
CA ASP A 28 -2.59 -8.14 -12.36
C ASP A 28 -2.50 -8.31 -10.83
N SER A 29 -2.75 -7.24 -10.09
CA SER A 29 -2.69 -7.25 -8.61
C SER A 29 -3.61 -6.20 -7.99
N ILE A 30 -3.87 -6.33 -6.70
CA ILE A 30 -4.50 -5.31 -5.87
C ILE A 30 -3.45 -4.71 -4.94
N MET A 31 -3.21 -3.42 -5.05
CA MET A 31 -2.39 -2.69 -4.11
C MET A 31 -3.26 -2.18 -2.95
N LEU A 32 -2.91 -2.59 -1.72
CA LEU A 32 -3.53 -2.07 -0.50
C LEU A 32 -2.82 -0.78 -0.11
N ASP A 33 -3.57 0.30 -0.14
CA ASP A 33 -3.12 1.64 0.20
C ASP A 33 -3.31 1.87 1.71
N ILE A 34 -2.21 1.82 2.45
CA ILE A 34 -2.18 1.87 3.91
C ILE A 34 -1.57 3.19 4.34
N GLU A 35 -2.40 4.23 4.31
CA GLU A 35 -1.99 5.57 4.70
C GLU A 35 -3.13 6.37 5.36
N GLY A 36 -2.76 7.54 5.90
CA GLY A 36 -3.72 8.49 6.45
C GLY A 36 -4.15 8.23 7.89
N SER A 37 -4.95 9.15 8.40
CA SER A 37 -5.34 9.23 9.81
C SER A 37 -6.16 8.02 10.31
N ASN A 38 -6.85 7.34 9.41
CA ASN A 38 -7.65 6.15 9.74
C ASN A 38 -6.80 5.00 10.30
N TRP A 39 -5.52 4.96 9.94
CA TRP A 39 -4.58 3.94 10.35
C TRP A 39 -3.74 4.37 11.56
N ILE A 40 -3.35 5.65 11.65
CA ILE A 40 -2.35 6.13 12.61
C ILE A 40 -2.99 6.72 13.86
N ASN A 41 -3.97 7.59 13.67
CA ASN A 41 -4.63 8.33 14.76
C ASN A 41 -6.02 7.77 15.08
N GLY A 42 -6.31 6.59 14.54
CA GLY A 42 -7.61 5.97 14.70
C GLY A 42 -7.84 5.37 16.08
N SER A 43 -9.07 4.96 16.31
CA SER A 43 -9.51 4.24 17.50
C SER A 43 -9.03 2.78 17.53
N TYR A 44 -8.07 2.39 16.70
CA TYR A 44 -7.63 1.02 16.53
C TYR A 44 -6.21 0.80 17.03
N THR A 45 -6.02 -0.29 17.77
CA THR A 45 -4.71 -0.73 18.22
C THR A 45 -3.88 -1.32 17.08
N ALA A 46 -2.55 -1.44 17.26
CA ALA A 46 -1.68 -2.09 16.29
C ALA A 46 -2.14 -3.53 15.97
N ILE A 47 -2.58 -4.30 16.97
CA ILE A 47 -3.10 -5.67 16.77
C ILE A 47 -4.37 -5.64 15.90
N GLN A 48 -5.30 -4.75 16.18
CA GLN A 48 -6.50 -4.61 15.35
C GLN A 48 -6.20 -4.21 13.91
N ASN A 49 -5.15 -3.39 13.70
CA ASN A 49 -4.67 -3.05 12.36
C ASN A 49 -4.04 -4.26 11.66
N GLN A 50 -3.23 -5.05 12.38
CA GLN A 50 -2.65 -6.29 11.87
C GLN A 50 -3.73 -7.29 11.44
N ASP A 51 -4.70 -7.58 12.30
CA ASP A 51 -5.81 -8.49 12.02
C ASP A 51 -6.60 -8.05 10.79
N PHE A 52 -6.88 -6.75 10.69
CA PHE A 52 -7.64 -6.19 9.59
C PHE A 52 -6.90 -6.31 8.25
N VAL A 53 -5.62 -5.91 8.19
CA VAL A 53 -4.85 -5.99 6.94
C VAL A 53 -4.63 -7.43 6.52
N MET A 54 -4.37 -8.33 7.46
CA MET A 54 -4.21 -9.75 7.17
C MET A 54 -5.50 -10.39 6.67
N ALA A 55 -6.66 -9.98 7.17
CA ALA A 55 -7.94 -10.42 6.64
C ALA A 55 -8.16 -10.00 5.18
N LEU A 56 -7.76 -8.78 4.80
CA LEU A 56 -7.80 -8.32 3.39
C LEU A 56 -6.84 -9.13 2.52
N VAL A 57 -5.58 -9.27 2.94
CA VAL A 57 -4.56 -10.04 2.21
C VAL A 57 -5.02 -11.47 1.98
N ASN A 58 -5.54 -12.13 3.02
CA ASN A 58 -6.02 -13.50 2.91
C ASN A 58 -7.23 -13.59 1.96
N ALA A 59 -8.18 -12.66 2.03
CA ALA A 59 -9.36 -12.67 1.16
C ALA A 59 -8.99 -12.55 -0.33
N PHE A 60 -8.02 -11.68 -0.68
CA PHE A 60 -7.54 -11.57 -2.06
C PHE A 60 -6.72 -12.79 -2.48
N THR A 61 -5.86 -13.29 -1.59
CA THR A 61 -5.05 -14.49 -1.86
C THR A 61 -5.93 -15.73 -2.10
N GLU A 62 -6.97 -15.93 -1.28
CA GLU A 62 -7.96 -17.01 -1.46
C GLU A 62 -8.74 -16.88 -2.77
N ALA A 63 -8.96 -15.66 -3.24
CA ALA A 63 -9.54 -15.39 -4.55
C ALA A 63 -8.55 -15.55 -5.72
N GLY A 64 -7.29 -15.91 -5.46
CA GLY A 64 -6.24 -16.06 -6.46
C GLY A 64 -5.69 -14.73 -6.99
N VAL A 65 -5.89 -13.63 -6.26
CA VAL A 65 -5.47 -12.29 -6.67
C VAL A 65 -4.19 -11.90 -5.93
N PRO A 66 -3.09 -11.57 -6.63
CA PRO A 66 -1.88 -11.07 -6.02
C PRO A 66 -2.11 -9.74 -5.30
N VAL A 67 -1.39 -9.55 -4.19
CA VAL A 67 -1.48 -8.34 -3.36
C VAL A 67 -0.13 -7.66 -3.27
N ALA A 68 -0.12 -6.34 -3.41
CA ALA A 68 0.99 -5.46 -3.08
C ALA A 68 0.59 -4.51 -1.94
N ILE A 69 1.58 -3.95 -1.26
CA ILE A 69 1.38 -3.00 -0.17
C ILE A 69 1.93 -1.64 -0.60
N TYR A 70 1.11 -0.60 -0.45
CA TYR A 70 1.55 0.78 -0.47
C TYR A 70 1.47 1.34 0.95
N CYS A 71 2.56 1.91 1.45
CA CYS A 71 2.62 2.56 2.76
C CYS A 71 3.83 3.50 2.85
N SER A 72 3.98 4.14 4.01
CA SER A 72 5.12 4.99 4.33
C SER A 72 5.88 4.47 5.57
N TRP A 73 6.92 5.22 6.00
CA TRP A 73 7.63 4.99 7.27
C TRP A 73 6.71 4.92 8.51
N GLN A 74 5.47 5.43 8.40
CA GLN A 74 4.45 5.35 9.45
C GLN A 74 3.97 3.92 9.72
N PHE A 75 4.39 2.94 8.91
CA PHE A 75 4.05 1.53 9.07
C PHE A 75 4.29 1.01 10.49
N ASN A 76 5.43 1.36 11.10
CA ASN A 76 5.74 0.92 12.46
C ASN A 76 4.81 1.54 13.53
N GLN A 77 4.30 2.74 13.30
CA GLN A 77 3.30 3.36 14.18
C GLN A 77 1.94 2.67 14.04
N THR A 78 1.61 2.26 12.83
CA THR A 78 0.34 1.63 12.48
C THR A 78 0.26 0.18 13.00
N PHE A 79 1.33 -0.59 12.82
CA PHE A 79 1.33 -2.04 13.04
C PHE A 79 2.26 -2.51 14.17
N GLY A 80 3.08 -1.63 14.73
CA GLY A 80 4.16 -2.00 15.63
C GLY A 80 5.43 -2.44 14.91
N SER A 81 6.58 -2.18 15.51
CA SER A 81 7.90 -2.39 14.90
C SER A 81 8.25 -3.86 14.63
N ASN A 82 7.58 -4.80 15.29
CA ASN A 82 7.83 -6.23 15.14
C ASN A 82 6.89 -6.93 14.14
N PHE A 83 5.97 -6.20 13.50
CA PHE A 83 5.06 -6.79 12.54
C PHE A 83 5.72 -6.92 11.18
N THR A 84 6.02 -8.15 10.76
CA THR A 84 6.72 -8.48 9.53
C THR A 84 5.93 -9.41 8.59
N SER A 85 4.67 -9.70 8.92
CA SER A 85 3.85 -10.69 8.17
C SER A 85 3.60 -10.29 6.71
N LEU A 86 3.73 -8.99 6.38
CA LEU A 86 3.57 -8.49 5.01
C LEU A 86 4.88 -8.44 4.21
N SER A 87 6.03 -8.71 4.83
CA SER A 87 7.35 -8.50 4.21
C SER A 87 7.63 -9.34 2.95
N ARG A 88 6.84 -10.39 2.71
CA ARG A 88 6.91 -11.22 1.49
C ARG A 88 6.12 -10.67 0.30
N LEU A 89 5.26 -9.65 0.53
CA LEU A 89 4.47 -9.01 -0.51
C LEU A 89 5.29 -7.87 -1.12
N PRO A 90 5.08 -7.54 -2.41
CA PRO A 90 5.68 -6.35 -3.00
C PRO A 90 5.35 -5.10 -2.19
N LEU A 91 6.36 -4.25 -1.96
CA LEU A 91 6.23 -2.98 -1.27
C LEU A 91 6.47 -1.82 -2.23
N ILE A 92 5.53 -0.92 -2.32
CA ILE A 92 5.69 0.42 -2.84
C ILE A 92 5.63 1.36 -1.63
N TYR A 93 6.71 2.09 -1.36
CA TYR A 93 6.71 3.00 -0.21
C TYR A 93 6.78 4.45 -0.63
N ALA A 94 6.10 5.30 0.12
CA ALA A 94 6.12 6.74 -0.09
C ALA A 94 7.18 7.40 0.78
N HIS A 95 8.10 8.13 0.14
CA HIS A 95 9.02 9.05 0.77
C HIS A 95 9.37 10.16 -0.22
N TYR A 96 8.80 11.33 -0.02
CA TYR A 96 8.83 12.47 -0.94
C TYR A 96 10.12 13.29 -0.79
N ASP A 97 11.26 12.64 -1.05
CA ASP A 97 12.60 13.24 -0.97
C ASP A 97 13.14 13.70 -2.32
N ASN A 98 12.37 13.55 -3.39
CA ASN A 98 12.73 13.84 -4.78
C ASN A 98 13.91 12.98 -5.29
N ILE A 99 14.20 11.84 -4.65
CA ILE A 99 15.31 10.97 -5.01
C ILE A 99 14.79 9.62 -5.50
N PRO A 100 14.89 9.28 -6.80
CA PRO A 100 14.44 8.01 -7.35
C PRO A 100 15.43 6.88 -7.01
N SER A 101 15.52 6.51 -5.73
CA SER A 101 16.39 5.43 -5.24
C SER A 101 15.85 4.82 -3.95
N TYR A 102 16.39 3.66 -3.55
CA TYR A 102 16.03 2.95 -2.31
C TYR A 102 17.07 3.13 -1.19
N VAL A 103 17.98 4.08 -1.30
CA VAL A 103 19.07 4.25 -0.33
C VAL A 103 18.52 4.58 1.06
N ASP A 104 17.49 5.38 1.13
CA ASP A 104 16.83 5.83 2.35
C ASP A 104 16.16 4.70 3.15
N ILE A 105 15.59 3.70 2.51
CA ILE A 105 14.96 2.59 3.23
C ILE A 105 16.00 1.66 3.87
N ALA A 106 17.22 1.62 3.32
CA ALA A 106 18.31 0.85 3.91
C ALA A 106 18.75 1.46 5.25
N ASP A 107 18.69 2.78 5.37
CA ASP A 107 19.04 3.52 6.58
C ASP A 107 17.91 3.47 7.65
N SER A 108 16.68 3.29 7.22
CA SER A 108 15.49 3.28 8.10
C SER A 108 14.52 2.16 7.73
N PRO A 109 14.91 0.89 7.87
CA PRO A 109 14.07 -0.23 7.48
C PRO A 109 12.84 -0.34 8.37
N PHE A 110 11.72 -0.78 7.79
CA PHE A 110 10.48 -1.03 8.50
C PHE A 110 9.78 -2.29 7.97
N GLY A 111 8.86 -2.87 8.76
CA GLY A 111 8.00 -3.96 8.35
C GLY A 111 8.71 -5.25 7.92
N GLY A 112 10.05 -5.33 8.03
CA GLY A 112 10.84 -6.51 7.68
C GLY A 112 11.07 -6.72 6.19
N TRP A 113 10.75 -5.77 5.32
CA TRP A 113 11.07 -5.86 3.90
C TRP A 113 12.57 -5.77 3.67
N PRO A 114 13.17 -6.74 2.94
CA PRO A 114 14.59 -6.71 2.61
C PRO A 114 14.92 -5.68 1.53
N SER A 115 13.95 -5.39 0.66
CA SER A 115 14.01 -4.38 -0.40
C SER A 115 12.59 -4.03 -0.84
N PRO A 116 12.31 -2.77 -1.17
CA PRO A 116 11.05 -2.40 -1.79
C PRO A 116 11.03 -2.78 -3.28
N SER A 117 9.82 -2.87 -3.84
CA SER A 117 9.58 -3.04 -5.27
C SER A 117 9.46 -1.70 -5.99
N GLY A 118 8.94 -0.66 -5.30
CA GLY A 118 8.80 0.68 -5.84
C GLY A 118 8.89 1.74 -4.74
N LYS A 119 9.13 2.99 -5.16
CA LYS A 119 9.14 4.17 -4.32
C LYS A 119 8.36 5.28 -5.00
N GLN A 120 7.37 5.82 -4.30
CA GLN A 120 6.79 7.11 -4.66
C GLN A 120 7.66 8.20 -4.05
N PHE A 121 8.44 8.87 -4.90
CA PHE A 121 9.48 9.81 -4.47
C PHE A 121 9.10 11.28 -4.60
N PHE A 122 7.98 11.57 -5.24
CA PHE A 122 7.47 12.92 -5.46
C PHE A 122 5.93 12.94 -5.33
N ASP A 123 5.39 13.89 -4.59
CA ASP A 123 3.95 14.01 -4.28
C ASP A 123 3.17 14.92 -5.25
N GLY A 124 3.77 15.23 -6.38
CA GLY A 124 3.16 16.10 -7.38
C GLY A 124 3.01 17.57 -6.98
N ALA A 125 3.35 17.96 -5.75
CA ALA A 125 3.19 19.35 -5.28
C ALA A 125 4.02 20.32 -6.13
N GLY A 126 3.34 21.19 -6.87
CA GLY A 126 3.99 22.13 -7.82
C GLY A 126 4.43 21.50 -9.14
N GLY A 127 4.05 20.25 -9.40
CA GLY A 127 4.38 19.54 -10.63
C GLY A 127 3.55 19.96 -11.85
N GLU A 128 3.97 19.51 -13.03
CA GLU A 128 3.26 19.74 -14.27
C GLU A 128 1.90 19.03 -14.28
N GLN A 129 0.88 19.72 -14.78
CA GLN A 129 -0.40 19.07 -15.07
C GLN A 129 -0.27 18.21 -16.32
N ILE A 130 -0.46 16.90 -16.17
CA ILE A 130 -0.43 15.97 -17.28
C ILE A 130 -1.88 15.53 -17.58
N CYS A 131 -2.26 15.56 -18.85
CA CYS A 131 -3.60 15.18 -19.32
C CYS A 131 -4.76 15.94 -18.66
N GLY A 132 -4.54 17.18 -18.20
CA GLY A 132 -5.58 17.98 -17.52
C GLY A 132 -5.91 17.49 -16.11
N SER A 133 -5.18 16.52 -15.58
CA SER A 133 -5.25 16.13 -14.16
C SER A 133 -4.53 17.18 -13.30
N GLY A 134 -4.78 17.15 -11.99
CA GLY A 134 -3.98 17.90 -11.02
C GLY A 134 -2.52 17.42 -10.96
N ALA A 135 -1.84 17.77 -9.90
CA ALA A 135 -0.51 17.24 -9.60
C ALA A 135 -0.51 15.70 -9.61
N LEU A 136 0.50 15.11 -10.24
CA LEU A 136 0.68 13.66 -10.30
C LEU A 136 1.87 13.26 -9.44
N ASP A 137 1.69 12.18 -8.71
CA ASP A 137 2.77 11.56 -7.98
C ASP A 137 3.71 10.80 -8.93
N TRP A 138 4.98 10.73 -8.55
CA TRP A 138 5.98 10.05 -9.37
C TRP A 138 6.53 8.86 -8.62
N ASP A 139 6.42 7.70 -9.27
CA ASP A 139 6.94 6.44 -8.78
C ASP A 139 8.22 6.05 -9.51
N TRP A 140 9.08 5.33 -8.82
CA TRP A 140 10.31 4.78 -9.37
C TRP A 140 10.49 3.33 -8.95
N SER A 141 10.96 2.49 -9.86
CA SER A 141 11.37 1.11 -9.61
C SER A 141 12.59 0.75 -10.45
N ARG A 142 13.39 -0.19 -9.97
CA ARG A 142 14.54 -0.72 -10.76
C ARG A 142 14.07 -1.62 -11.89
N GLU A 143 13.04 -2.40 -11.62
CA GLU A 143 12.44 -3.37 -12.53
C GLU A 143 10.92 -3.15 -12.52
N PRO A 144 10.21 -3.54 -13.58
CA PRO A 144 8.76 -3.62 -13.51
C PRO A 144 8.34 -4.49 -12.32
N TRP A 145 7.42 -3.99 -11.51
CA TRP A 145 6.98 -4.67 -10.28
C TRP A 145 5.56 -5.23 -10.39
N TRP A 146 5.05 -5.29 -11.62
CA TRP A 146 3.80 -5.95 -12.03
C TRP A 146 4.10 -7.23 -12.80
#